data_246c6f5b1f3901614274d967f420c6da
#
_entry.id   246c6f5b1f3901614274d967f420c6da
#
_cell.length_a   1.000
_cell.length_b   1.000
_cell.length_c   1.000
_cell.angle_alpha   90.00
_cell.angle_beta   90.00
_cell.angle_gamma   90.00
#
_symmetry.space_group_name_H-M   'P 1'
#
loop_
_entity.id
_entity.type
_entity.pdbx_description
1 polymer ?
#
loop_
_entity_poly.entity_id
_entity_poly.type
_entity_poly.pdbx_seq_one_letter_code
_entity_poly.pdbx_strand_id
1 'polypeptide(L)'
;MDELLLGLDIGTSSSKAVLASVDGTVVATMERPHGVSLPRPGWVEHDAEAIWWADLQALLSGFEKKDLASVKGLCVSGIGPCLLPLGPKGEPLRPAILYGVDTRAVAEADKLTARYGAEALLTSGGSPLTSQALGPKLLWLRRNEPEVWNRTRRFVMASSFAVLRLTGEYVLDHHSASQCNPLYDLNSSRWRADWATDIVPGLELPRLLWPGEAAGTLSAEAAYDTGLPPATPVAAGTIDAWAEAFGSGVVAEGDTMLAYGTTMFIVHVAPRGLPDPHLWLTAGVAPGSRTVAAGMATSGALTSWLRTIAGDVPYERLLVEAEDVPPGADGLVVLPYFAGERTPLFDPNARGAMLGLTLRHGRGHVYRALLEATAFGVRHNLEAIKQAGGNPNRLVAVGGGTRGGLWSQIVSDVTDRDQDIPAHTIGASYGDAHLAGTAAGLVLLDASWGGVEGTVRPNGAARSLYDRLYEVYRQLYPATRELAHELAALQLAGGEAAGAASAGLTIPEREATGLRDGQLTPPRGQLAGLPGMVQANPFVS
;
A
#
# COMPACT_ATOMS: atom_id res chain seq x y z
N MET A 1 -36.57 5.44 -3.34
CA MET A 1 -35.23 5.07 -3.87
C MET A 1 -34.28 5.22 -2.70
N ASP A 2 -33.52 4.21 -2.42
CA ASP A 2 -32.59 4.22 -1.29
C ASP A 2 -31.47 5.23 -1.59
N GLU A 3 -31.06 5.98 -0.57
CA GLU A 3 -29.93 6.90 -0.68
C GLU A 3 -28.63 6.09 -0.77
N LEU A 4 -27.84 6.32 -1.82
CA LEU A 4 -26.61 5.59 -2.08
C LEU A 4 -25.38 6.46 -1.85
N LEU A 5 -24.30 5.82 -1.43
CA LEU A 5 -22.99 6.41 -1.20
C LEU A 5 -21.99 5.73 -2.15
N LEU A 6 -21.15 6.54 -2.78
CA LEU A 6 -20.18 6.07 -3.76
C LEU A 6 -18.77 6.22 -3.22
N GLY A 7 -18.07 5.10 -3.12
CA GLY A 7 -16.64 5.06 -2.82
C GLY A 7 -15.85 4.60 -4.04
N LEU A 8 -14.74 5.28 -4.31
CA LEU A 8 -13.83 5.04 -5.42
C LEU A 8 -12.40 4.92 -4.90
N ASP A 9 -11.68 3.94 -5.39
CA ASP A 9 -10.28 3.70 -5.05
C ASP A 9 -9.42 3.62 -6.32
N ILE A 10 -8.38 4.44 -6.40
CA ILE A 10 -7.39 4.44 -7.48
C ILE A 10 -6.14 3.73 -6.97
N GLY A 11 -6.07 2.40 -7.12
CA GLY A 11 -4.94 1.60 -6.66
C GLY A 11 -3.74 1.59 -7.61
N THR A 12 -2.76 0.74 -7.32
CA THR A 12 -1.54 0.61 -8.13
C THR A 12 -1.76 -0.17 -9.43
N SER A 13 -2.59 -1.22 -9.39
CA SER A 13 -2.80 -2.16 -10.50
C SER A 13 -4.26 -2.28 -10.95
N SER A 14 -5.17 -1.70 -10.19
CA SER A 14 -6.58 -1.60 -10.55
C SER A 14 -7.24 -0.44 -9.81
N SER A 15 -8.30 0.10 -10.40
CA SER A 15 -9.22 1.02 -9.74
C SER A 15 -10.52 0.30 -9.40
N LYS A 16 -11.14 0.65 -8.26
CA LYS A 16 -12.35 0.00 -7.74
C LYS A 16 -13.43 1.00 -7.38
N ALA A 17 -14.68 0.57 -7.45
CA ALA A 17 -15.82 1.38 -7.04
C ALA A 17 -16.82 0.53 -6.26
N VAL A 18 -17.44 1.14 -5.27
CA VAL A 18 -18.51 0.54 -4.44
C VAL A 18 -19.68 1.51 -4.36
N LEU A 19 -20.87 1.02 -4.64
CA LEU A 19 -22.12 1.64 -4.24
C LEU A 19 -22.64 0.93 -2.98
N ALA A 20 -22.86 1.68 -1.92
CA ALA A 20 -23.43 1.19 -0.67
C ALA A 20 -24.62 2.06 -0.25
N SER A 21 -25.58 1.46 0.46
CA SER A 21 -26.62 2.21 1.15
C SER A 21 -26.07 2.87 2.43
N VAL A 22 -26.84 3.76 3.03
CA VAL A 22 -26.45 4.52 4.23
C VAL A 22 -26.15 3.61 5.43
N ASP A 23 -26.71 2.41 5.47
CA ASP A 23 -26.46 1.40 6.51
C ASP A 23 -25.23 0.52 6.24
N GLY A 24 -24.51 0.75 5.14
CA GLY A 24 -23.32 0.00 4.75
C GLY A 24 -23.57 -1.26 3.91
N THR A 25 -24.83 -1.54 3.55
CA THR A 25 -25.13 -2.67 2.65
C THR A 25 -24.59 -2.38 1.26
N VAL A 26 -23.76 -3.30 0.73
CA VAL A 26 -23.18 -3.18 -0.61
C VAL A 26 -24.23 -3.48 -1.68
N VAL A 27 -24.45 -2.53 -2.58
CA VAL A 27 -25.43 -2.64 -3.68
C VAL A 27 -24.75 -3.12 -4.94
N ALA A 28 -23.58 -2.57 -5.29
CA ALA A 28 -22.83 -2.95 -6.47
C ALA A 28 -21.34 -2.63 -6.32
N THR A 29 -20.51 -3.37 -7.03
CA THR A 29 -19.06 -3.16 -7.09
C THR A 29 -18.57 -3.21 -8.52
N MET A 30 -17.55 -2.41 -8.83
CA MET A 30 -16.86 -2.42 -10.13
C MET A 30 -15.36 -2.45 -9.91
N GLU A 31 -14.64 -3.08 -10.84
CA GLU A 31 -13.18 -3.09 -10.85
C GLU A 31 -12.67 -2.92 -12.27
N ARG A 32 -11.59 -2.14 -12.43
CA ARG A 32 -10.89 -1.95 -13.69
C ARG A 32 -9.39 -2.15 -13.49
N PRO A 33 -8.79 -3.21 -14.07
CA PRO A 33 -7.34 -3.41 -14.06
C PRO A 33 -6.62 -2.36 -14.90
N HIS A 34 -5.43 -1.97 -14.44
CA HIS A 34 -4.48 -1.17 -15.20
C HIS A 34 -3.04 -1.56 -14.82
N GLY A 35 -2.05 -1.01 -15.50
CA GLY A 35 -0.64 -1.25 -15.22
C GLY A 35 0.09 0.01 -14.78
N VAL A 36 1.36 -0.17 -14.40
CA VAL A 36 2.31 0.92 -14.12
C VAL A 36 3.26 1.11 -15.30
N SER A 37 3.73 2.34 -15.50
CA SER A 37 4.83 2.64 -16.43
C SER A 37 6.16 2.56 -15.68
N LEU A 38 7.15 1.87 -16.27
CA LEU A 38 8.51 1.71 -15.75
C LEU A 38 9.51 2.35 -16.74
N PRO A 39 9.56 3.69 -16.84
CA PRO A 39 10.34 4.37 -17.89
C PRO A 39 11.87 4.20 -17.72
N ARG A 40 12.34 3.93 -16.51
CA ARG A 40 13.74 3.64 -16.15
C ARG A 40 13.81 2.70 -14.94
N PRO A 41 14.93 2.01 -14.71
CA PRO A 41 15.12 1.25 -13.47
C PRO A 41 14.89 2.14 -12.24
N GLY A 42 14.07 1.67 -11.30
CA GLY A 42 13.72 2.39 -10.08
C GLY A 42 12.76 3.58 -10.26
N TRP A 43 12.16 3.77 -11.45
CA TRP A 43 11.13 4.77 -11.72
C TRP A 43 9.80 4.09 -11.97
N VAL A 44 8.74 4.57 -11.31
CA VAL A 44 7.38 4.04 -11.47
C VAL A 44 6.41 5.20 -11.61
N GLU A 45 5.60 5.18 -12.65
CA GLU A 45 4.75 6.32 -13.02
C GLU A 45 3.35 5.88 -13.46
N HIS A 46 2.36 6.76 -13.20
CA HIS A 46 1.03 6.69 -13.78
C HIS A 46 0.73 7.94 -14.60
N ASP A 47 0.05 7.76 -15.72
CA ASP A 47 -0.60 8.86 -16.43
C ASP A 47 -1.94 9.16 -15.75
N ALA A 48 -2.07 10.35 -15.15
CA ALA A 48 -3.25 10.70 -14.35
C ALA A 48 -4.54 10.84 -15.21
N GLU A 49 -4.43 11.27 -16.45
CA GLU A 49 -5.58 11.37 -17.34
C GLU A 49 -6.00 10.01 -17.91
N ALA A 50 -5.01 9.24 -18.38
CA ALA A 50 -5.26 7.97 -19.03
C ALA A 50 -5.62 6.83 -18.05
N ILE A 51 -5.19 6.95 -16.78
CA ILE A 51 -5.46 5.95 -15.74
C ILE A 51 -6.46 6.50 -14.72
N TRP A 52 -6.09 7.50 -13.91
CA TRP A 52 -6.91 7.89 -12.77
C TRP A 52 -8.27 8.43 -13.17
N TRP A 53 -8.30 9.41 -14.12
CA TRP A 53 -9.56 9.99 -14.57
C TRP A 53 -10.37 9.05 -15.49
N ALA A 54 -9.70 8.40 -16.44
CA ALA A 54 -10.36 7.49 -17.36
C ALA A 54 -10.94 6.24 -16.65
N ASP A 55 -10.25 5.72 -15.63
CA ASP A 55 -10.76 4.61 -14.82
C ASP A 55 -12.00 5.02 -14.02
N LEU A 56 -11.97 6.20 -13.39
CA LEU A 56 -13.11 6.74 -12.66
C LEU A 56 -14.35 6.83 -13.57
N GLN A 57 -14.20 7.40 -14.76
CA GLN A 57 -15.31 7.49 -15.73
C GLN A 57 -15.79 6.10 -16.17
N ALA A 58 -14.88 5.17 -16.43
CA ALA A 58 -15.22 3.81 -16.86
C ALA A 58 -15.94 3.02 -15.76
N LEU A 59 -15.49 3.11 -14.51
CA LEU A 59 -16.14 2.47 -13.36
C LEU A 59 -17.57 3.00 -13.19
N LEU A 60 -17.75 4.31 -13.27
CA LEU A 60 -19.09 4.94 -13.16
C LEU A 60 -20.00 4.52 -14.31
N SER A 61 -19.49 4.42 -15.53
CA SER A 61 -20.29 3.98 -16.67
C SER A 61 -20.78 2.51 -16.56
N GLY A 62 -20.17 1.72 -15.68
CA GLY A 62 -20.55 0.33 -15.40
C GLY A 62 -21.76 0.20 -14.48
N PHE A 63 -22.14 1.23 -13.72
CA PHE A 63 -23.31 1.20 -12.86
C PHE A 63 -24.60 1.53 -13.60
N GLU A 64 -25.73 1.08 -13.06
CA GLU A 64 -27.02 1.45 -13.59
C GLU A 64 -27.31 2.94 -13.35
N LYS A 65 -27.84 3.63 -14.36
CA LYS A 65 -28.15 5.07 -14.28
C LYS A 65 -29.09 5.43 -13.12
N LYS A 66 -30.02 4.52 -12.76
CA LYS A 66 -30.95 4.75 -11.65
C LYS A 66 -30.20 4.79 -10.31
N ASP A 67 -29.15 3.96 -10.16
CA ASP A 67 -28.36 3.88 -8.95
C ASP A 67 -27.43 5.10 -8.83
N LEU A 68 -26.78 5.50 -9.93
CA LEU A 68 -26.01 6.75 -9.98
C LEU A 68 -26.86 7.97 -9.64
N ALA A 69 -28.12 8.04 -10.12
CA ALA A 69 -29.05 9.13 -9.79
C ALA A 69 -29.45 9.18 -8.30
N SER A 70 -29.23 8.09 -7.55
CA SER A 70 -29.52 7.99 -6.11
C SER A 70 -28.31 8.33 -5.23
N VAL A 71 -27.13 8.60 -5.80
CA VAL A 71 -25.90 8.92 -5.06
C VAL A 71 -26.05 10.25 -4.35
N LYS A 72 -25.77 10.26 -3.04
CA LYS A 72 -25.86 11.39 -2.13
C LYS A 72 -24.53 11.91 -1.62
N GLY A 73 -23.46 11.13 -1.79
CA GLY A 73 -22.10 11.48 -1.40
C GLY A 73 -21.09 10.67 -2.19
N LEU A 74 -19.91 11.25 -2.38
CA LEU A 74 -18.80 10.66 -3.13
C LEU A 74 -17.49 10.85 -2.36
N CYS A 75 -16.66 9.81 -2.30
CA CYS A 75 -15.29 9.88 -1.81
C CYS A 75 -14.36 9.11 -2.74
N VAL A 76 -13.12 9.59 -2.85
CA VAL A 76 -12.07 8.94 -3.64
C VAL A 76 -10.84 8.79 -2.77
N SER A 77 -10.39 7.55 -2.58
CA SER A 77 -9.03 7.26 -2.11
C SER A 77 -8.11 6.95 -3.28
N GLY A 78 -6.85 6.82 -3.00
CA GLY A 78 -5.94 6.35 -4.01
C GLY A 78 -4.54 6.10 -3.52
N ILE A 79 -3.77 5.50 -4.42
CA ILE A 79 -2.35 5.20 -4.22
C ILE A 79 -1.59 6.44 -3.73
N GLY A 80 -0.79 6.28 -2.68
CA GLY A 80 -0.04 7.41 -2.10
C GLY A 80 1.10 6.98 -1.17
N PRO A 81 2.02 7.95 -0.93
CA PRO A 81 2.10 9.30 -1.48
C PRO A 81 2.65 9.37 -2.91
N CYS A 82 1.89 9.93 -3.84
CA CYS A 82 2.29 10.17 -5.23
C CYS A 82 2.57 11.66 -5.45
N LEU A 83 3.39 12.00 -6.45
CA LEU A 83 3.61 13.38 -6.89
C LEU A 83 3.12 13.57 -8.32
N LEU A 84 2.04 14.33 -8.49
CA LEU A 84 1.60 14.86 -9.77
C LEU A 84 1.75 16.40 -9.77
N PRO A 85 2.72 16.97 -10.50
CA PRO A 85 2.86 18.41 -10.63
C PRO A 85 1.82 18.96 -11.61
N LEU A 86 1.14 20.04 -11.21
CA LEU A 86 0.14 20.72 -12.00
C LEU A 86 0.58 22.12 -12.41
N GLY A 87 0.20 22.51 -13.63
CA GLY A 87 0.35 23.84 -14.15
C GLY A 87 -0.70 24.83 -13.62
N PRO A 88 -0.67 26.09 -14.09
CA PRO A 88 -1.56 27.16 -13.59
C PRO A 88 -3.05 26.90 -13.87
N LYS A 89 -3.39 26.08 -14.85
CA LYS A 89 -4.78 25.71 -15.18
C LYS A 89 -5.23 24.39 -14.53
N GLY A 90 -4.37 23.78 -13.67
CA GLY A 90 -4.64 22.47 -13.10
C GLY A 90 -4.28 21.30 -14.01
N GLU A 91 -3.64 21.57 -15.16
CA GLU A 91 -3.20 20.54 -16.10
C GLU A 91 -1.99 19.74 -15.57
N PRO A 92 -1.97 18.40 -15.70
CA PRO A 92 -0.78 17.59 -15.43
C PRO A 92 0.39 18.00 -16.33
N LEU A 93 1.58 18.18 -15.74
CA LEU A 93 2.77 18.60 -16.47
C LEU A 93 3.67 17.43 -16.86
N ARG A 94 3.45 16.28 -16.26
CA ARG A 94 4.12 15.00 -16.51
C ARG A 94 3.31 13.86 -15.88
N PRO A 95 3.63 12.58 -16.15
CA PRO A 95 3.09 11.45 -15.39
C PRO A 95 3.43 11.55 -13.90
N ALA A 96 2.53 11.05 -13.05
CA ALA A 96 2.71 11.05 -11.59
C ALA A 96 3.86 10.13 -11.18
N ILE A 97 4.71 10.60 -10.26
CA ILE A 97 5.74 9.78 -9.61
C ILE A 97 5.08 9.01 -8.46
N LEU A 98 5.09 7.69 -8.53
CA LEU A 98 4.42 6.85 -7.54
C LEU A 98 5.22 6.71 -6.24
N TYR A 99 4.62 6.07 -5.24
CA TYR A 99 5.26 5.75 -3.96
C TYR A 99 5.96 4.38 -4.00
N GLY A 100 6.70 4.08 -2.95
CA GLY A 100 7.11 2.72 -2.58
C GLY A 100 8.20 2.11 -3.43
N VAL A 101 7.96 1.97 -4.71
CA VAL A 101 8.86 1.37 -5.70
C VAL A 101 9.76 2.41 -6.37
N ASP A 102 9.35 3.68 -6.37
CA ASP A 102 10.13 4.74 -6.98
C ASP A 102 11.25 5.21 -6.07
N THR A 103 12.47 5.00 -6.49
CA THR A 103 13.68 5.32 -5.72
C THR A 103 14.43 6.55 -6.22
N ARG A 104 13.89 7.29 -7.20
CA ARG A 104 14.59 8.42 -7.84
C ARG A 104 15.00 9.53 -6.87
N ALA A 105 14.31 9.72 -5.74
CA ALA A 105 14.52 10.80 -4.80
C ALA A 105 15.34 10.43 -3.55
N VAL A 106 16.08 9.31 -3.55
CA VAL A 106 16.91 8.87 -2.41
C VAL A 106 17.95 9.93 -2.05
N ALA A 107 18.68 10.45 -3.07
CA ALA A 107 19.71 11.48 -2.83
C ALA A 107 19.13 12.79 -2.26
N GLU A 108 17.88 13.11 -2.58
CA GLU A 108 17.18 14.27 -2.05
C GLU A 108 16.74 14.05 -0.60
N ALA A 109 16.33 12.82 -0.23
CA ALA A 109 16.04 12.47 1.17
C ALA A 109 17.30 12.63 2.04
N ASP A 110 18.45 12.15 1.57
CA ASP A 110 19.74 12.30 2.27
C ASP A 110 20.12 13.78 2.45
N LYS A 111 19.95 14.60 1.40
CA LYS A 111 20.24 16.03 1.46
C LYS A 111 19.34 16.78 2.45
N LEU A 112 18.04 16.46 2.45
CA LEU A 112 17.11 17.07 3.40
C LEU A 112 17.41 16.60 4.83
N THR A 113 17.79 15.34 5.01
CA THR A 113 18.20 14.82 6.32
C THR A 113 19.48 15.49 6.83
N ALA A 114 20.47 15.68 5.97
CA ALA A 114 21.69 16.40 6.32
C ALA A 114 21.43 17.89 6.65
N ARG A 115 20.44 18.50 5.98
CA ARG A 115 20.11 19.93 6.16
C ARG A 115 19.31 20.21 7.42
N TYR A 116 18.27 19.43 7.71
CA TYR A 116 17.35 19.68 8.81
C TYR A 116 17.64 18.87 10.07
N GLY A 117 18.43 17.80 9.95
CA GLY A 117 18.75 16.87 11.03
C GLY A 117 17.69 15.78 11.21
N ALA A 118 18.14 14.54 11.43
CA ALA A 118 17.26 13.37 11.55
C ALA A 118 16.27 13.49 12.72
N GLU A 119 16.69 14.04 13.85
CA GLU A 119 15.85 14.24 15.03
C GLU A 119 14.71 15.25 14.78
N ALA A 120 15.02 16.38 14.14
CA ALA A 120 14.01 17.40 13.82
C ALA A 120 12.98 16.87 12.80
N LEU A 121 13.44 16.10 11.81
CA LEU A 121 12.57 15.44 10.83
C LEU A 121 11.66 14.41 11.49
N LEU A 122 12.21 13.56 12.36
CA LEU A 122 11.44 12.57 13.10
C LEU A 122 10.40 13.22 14.03
N THR A 123 10.80 14.24 14.77
CA THR A 123 9.92 14.96 15.71
C THR A 123 8.78 15.68 15.00
N SER A 124 9.05 16.31 13.86
CA SER A 124 8.04 17.08 13.10
C SER A 124 7.19 16.18 12.20
N GLY A 125 7.83 15.24 11.50
CA GLY A 125 7.19 14.43 10.47
C GLY A 125 6.76 13.02 10.91
N GLY A 126 7.15 12.59 12.13
CA GLY A 126 6.73 11.30 12.71
C GLY A 126 7.50 10.08 12.20
N SER A 127 8.39 10.23 11.21
CA SER A 127 9.18 9.14 10.63
C SER A 127 10.49 9.64 10.04
N PRO A 128 11.50 8.78 9.88
CA PRO A 128 12.67 9.10 9.07
C PRO A 128 12.29 9.46 7.64
N LEU A 129 13.05 10.38 7.05
CA LEU A 129 12.81 10.79 5.68
C LEU A 129 13.34 9.74 4.70
N THR A 130 12.50 9.31 3.77
CA THR A 130 12.84 8.34 2.73
C THR A 130 12.41 8.86 1.36
N SER A 131 12.80 8.18 0.27
CA SER A 131 12.33 8.48 -1.09
C SER A 131 10.81 8.32 -1.25
N GLN A 132 10.14 7.70 -0.32
CA GLN A 132 8.69 7.53 -0.34
C GLN A 132 7.96 8.84 -0.03
N ALA A 133 8.51 9.67 0.85
CA ALA A 133 7.92 10.95 1.20
C ALA A 133 7.86 11.89 -0.02
N LEU A 134 6.85 12.76 -0.04
CA LEU A 134 6.64 13.67 -1.16
C LEU A 134 7.68 14.80 -1.21
N GLY A 135 8.16 15.27 -0.06
CA GLY A 135 9.15 16.35 0.00
C GLY A 135 10.43 16.08 -0.81
N PRO A 136 11.08 14.91 -0.65
CA PRO A 136 12.20 14.51 -1.51
C PRO A 136 11.86 14.48 -3.00
N LYS A 137 10.67 13.97 -3.38
CA LYS A 137 10.22 13.94 -4.79
C LYS A 137 10.03 15.34 -5.37
N LEU A 138 9.50 16.28 -4.60
CA LEU A 138 9.38 17.68 -5.00
C LEU A 138 10.75 18.35 -5.17
N LEU A 139 11.69 18.10 -4.25
CA LEU A 139 13.06 18.59 -4.39
C LEU A 139 13.76 17.95 -5.60
N TRP A 140 13.52 16.66 -5.87
CA TRP A 140 14.02 15.96 -7.04
C TRP A 140 13.49 16.62 -8.33
N LEU A 141 12.19 16.86 -8.43
CA LEU A 141 11.55 17.52 -9.56
C LEU A 141 12.20 18.89 -9.84
N ARG A 142 12.35 19.70 -8.79
CA ARG A 142 12.98 21.02 -8.88
C ARG A 142 14.41 20.97 -9.44
N ARG A 143 15.16 19.93 -9.09
CA ARG A 143 16.60 19.81 -9.45
C ARG A 143 16.83 19.12 -10.78
N ASN A 144 16.02 18.15 -11.11
CA ASN A 144 16.26 17.27 -12.25
C ASN A 144 15.35 17.57 -13.45
N GLU A 145 14.20 18.23 -13.22
CA GLU A 145 13.27 18.64 -14.27
C GLU A 145 12.91 20.15 -14.15
N PRO A 146 13.88 21.06 -14.28
CA PRO A 146 13.67 22.50 -14.03
C PRO A 146 12.63 23.13 -14.96
N GLU A 147 12.47 22.63 -16.18
CA GLU A 147 11.45 23.10 -17.13
C GLU A 147 10.03 22.77 -16.64
N VAL A 148 9.83 21.57 -16.11
CA VAL A 148 8.56 21.16 -15.47
C VAL A 148 8.34 21.98 -14.20
N TRP A 149 9.38 22.08 -13.36
CA TRP A 149 9.31 22.84 -12.10
C TRP A 149 8.91 24.30 -12.32
N ASN A 150 9.48 24.99 -13.28
CA ASN A 150 9.21 26.40 -13.55
C ASN A 150 7.74 26.67 -13.96
N ARG A 151 7.07 25.66 -14.49
CA ARG A 151 5.66 25.70 -14.86
C ARG A 151 4.75 25.23 -13.72
N THR A 152 5.29 24.44 -12.77
CA THR A 152 4.52 23.89 -11.65
C THR A 152 4.02 25.01 -10.74
N ARG A 153 2.74 24.97 -10.38
CA ARG A 153 2.09 25.88 -9.44
C ARG A 153 1.48 25.16 -8.25
N ARG A 154 1.04 23.92 -8.47
CA ARG A 154 0.38 23.05 -7.50
C ARG A 154 0.90 21.64 -7.63
N PHE A 155 0.68 20.82 -6.62
CA PHE A 155 0.87 19.37 -6.68
C PHE A 155 -0.34 18.66 -6.10
N VAL A 156 -0.62 17.45 -6.58
CA VAL A 156 -1.69 16.59 -6.06
C VAL A 156 -1.22 15.15 -5.96
N MET A 157 -1.94 14.36 -5.19
CA MET A 157 -1.90 12.89 -5.17
C MET A 157 -3.12 12.34 -5.94
N ALA A 158 -3.27 11.03 -6.04
CA ALA A 158 -4.35 10.42 -6.83
C ALA A 158 -5.73 10.84 -6.31
N SER A 159 -5.99 10.74 -5.00
CA SER A 159 -7.24 11.18 -4.36
C SER A 159 -7.52 12.67 -4.59
N SER A 160 -6.55 13.54 -4.30
CA SER A 160 -6.75 14.98 -4.42
C SER A 160 -6.79 15.47 -5.88
N PHE A 161 -6.20 14.74 -6.84
CA PHE A 161 -6.42 14.97 -8.27
C PHE A 161 -7.88 14.73 -8.66
N ALA A 162 -8.45 13.61 -8.21
CA ALA A 162 -9.85 13.30 -8.45
C ALA A 162 -10.78 14.36 -7.83
N VAL A 163 -10.52 14.75 -6.58
CA VAL A 163 -11.29 15.82 -5.89
C VAL A 163 -11.19 17.14 -6.65
N LEU A 164 -10.00 17.54 -7.10
CA LEU A 164 -9.81 18.76 -7.90
C LEU A 164 -10.62 18.71 -9.21
N ARG A 165 -10.62 17.57 -9.92
CA ARG A 165 -11.37 17.39 -11.17
C ARG A 165 -12.89 17.39 -10.95
N LEU A 166 -13.33 16.81 -9.82
CA LEU A 166 -14.75 16.71 -9.49
C LEU A 166 -15.35 18.03 -9.00
N THR A 167 -14.58 18.83 -8.24
CA THR A 167 -15.10 19.99 -7.51
C THR A 167 -14.48 21.32 -7.90
N GLY A 168 -13.29 21.33 -8.48
CA GLY A 168 -12.47 22.53 -8.65
C GLY A 168 -11.68 22.96 -7.40
N GLU A 169 -11.88 22.28 -6.26
CA GLU A 169 -11.25 22.63 -4.98
C GLU A 169 -9.83 22.03 -4.86
N TYR A 170 -8.87 22.87 -4.48
CA TYR A 170 -7.48 22.45 -4.23
C TYR A 170 -7.28 22.12 -2.77
N VAL A 171 -7.46 20.87 -2.41
CA VAL A 171 -7.40 20.36 -1.05
C VAL A 171 -6.48 19.14 -0.95
N LEU A 172 -6.02 18.83 0.25
CA LEU A 172 -5.35 17.58 0.61
C LEU A 172 -5.78 17.19 2.01
N ASP A 173 -6.03 15.90 2.24
CA ASP A 173 -6.36 15.43 3.56
C ASP A 173 -5.13 15.40 4.49
N HIS A 174 -5.39 15.47 5.81
CA HIS A 174 -4.33 15.51 6.82
C HIS A 174 -3.44 14.26 6.81
N HIS A 175 -4.02 13.08 6.51
CA HIS A 175 -3.20 11.87 6.39
C HIS A 175 -2.22 11.98 5.22
N SER A 176 -2.71 12.28 4.02
CA SER A 176 -1.88 12.48 2.82
C SER A 176 -0.86 13.62 3.01
N ALA A 177 -1.26 14.70 3.68
CA ALA A 177 -0.36 15.81 4.02
C ALA A 177 0.79 15.36 4.94
N SER A 178 0.54 14.45 5.89
CA SER A 178 1.58 13.90 6.76
C SER A 178 2.62 13.08 5.99
N GLN A 179 2.28 12.55 4.82
CA GLN A 179 3.21 11.89 3.89
C GLN A 179 4.02 12.87 3.03
N CYS A 180 3.71 14.18 3.12
CA CYS A 180 4.50 15.23 2.48
C CYS A 180 5.73 15.64 3.30
N ASN A 181 6.19 14.80 4.25
CA ASN A 181 7.37 15.07 5.08
C ASN A 181 8.55 15.56 4.20
N PRO A 182 9.23 16.68 4.53
CA PRO A 182 9.13 17.45 5.78
C PRO A 182 8.21 18.70 5.72
N LEU A 183 7.33 18.80 4.74
CA LEU A 183 6.51 20.01 4.53
C LEU A 183 5.35 20.16 5.53
N TYR A 184 5.00 19.10 6.24
CA TYR A 184 3.87 19.06 7.18
C TYR A 184 4.39 18.80 8.60
N ASP A 185 3.87 19.52 9.57
CA ASP A 185 4.14 19.29 10.99
C ASP A 185 3.00 18.48 11.62
N LEU A 186 3.33 17.26 11.98
CA LEU A 186 2.38 16.32 12.56
C LEU A 186 1.83 16.80 13.91
N ASN A 187 2.63 17.53 14.71
CA ASN A 187 2.23 18.00 16.04
C ASN A 187 1.17 19.09 15.98
N SER A 188 1.37 20.07 15.12
CA SER A 188 0.43 21.18 14.92
C SER A 188 -0.65 20.89 13.90
N SER A 189 -0.54 19.80 13.12
CA SER A 189 -1.40 19.46 11.99
C SER A 189 -1.49 20.57 10.94
N ARG A 190 -0.34 21.16 10.58
CA ARG A 190 -0.23 22.29 9.67
C ARG A 190 0.96 22.16 8.73
N TRP A 191 0.92 22.90 7.63
CA TRP A 191 2.09 23.07 6.78
C TRP A 191 3.23 23.81 7.50
N ARG A 192 4.46 23.35 7.31
CA ARG A 192 5.70 24.00 7.75
C ARG A 192 6.10 25.06 6.74
N ALA A 193 5.62 26.29 6.92
CA ALA A 193 5.88 27.39 5.98
C ALA A 193 7.37 27.71 5.81
N ASP A 194 8.17 27.56 6.88
CA ASP A 194 9.63 27.76 6.88
C ASP A 194 10.34 26.75 5.96
N TRP A 195 10.07 25.47 6.10
CA TRP A 195 10.66 24.42 5.28
C TRP A 195 10.06 24.38 3.88
N ALA A 196 8.76 24.66 3.74
CA ALA A 196 8.10 24.73 2.44
C ALA A 196 8.69 25.85 1.56
N THR A 197 8.92 27.05 2.13
CA THR A 197 9.55 28.15 1.39
C THR A 197 10.95 27.80 0.86
N ASP A 198 11.68 26.97 1.58
CA ASP A 198 13.01 26.53 1.20
C ASP A 198 13.00 25.39 0.15
N ILE A 199 12.18 24.36 0.37
CA ILE A 199 12.16 23.16 -0.47
C ILE A 199 11.38 23.44 -1.77
N VAL A 200 10.23 24.12 -1.68
CA VAL A 200 9.26 24.34 -2.76
C VAL A 200 8.90 25.83 -2.93
N PRO A 201 9.87 26.72 -3.15
CA PRO A 201 9.63 28.17 -3.23
C PRO A 201 8.61 28.48 -4.33
N GLY A 202 7.60 29.26 -3.99
CA GLY A 202 6.57 29.73 -4.91
C GLY A 202 5.49 28.71 -5.27
N LEU A 203 5.52 27.51 -4.66
CA LEU A 203 4.46 26.51 -4.84
C LEU A 203 3.27 26.82 -3.91
N GLU A 204 2.07 26.77 -4.45
CA GLU A 204 0.83 26.84 -3.68
C GLU A 204 0.64 25.53 -2.90
N LEU A 205 0.36 25.61 -1.59
CA LEU A 205 0.05 24.43 -0.76
C LEU A 205 -1.48 24.26 -0.67
N PRO A 206 -2.00 23.03 -0.73
CA PRO A 206 -3.43 22.79 -0.68
C PRO A 206 -4.01 23.12 0.71
N ARG A 207 -5.31 23.49 0.72
CA ARG A 207 -6.10 23.60 1.95
C ARG A 207 -6.22 22.21 2.61
N LEU A 208 -5.99 22.14 3.91
CA LEU A 208 -6.04 20.89 4.68
C LEU A 208 -7.45 20.61 5.17
N LEU A 209 -7.85 19.35 5.05
CA LEU A 209 -9.13 18.81 5.54
C LEU A 209 -8.89 17.44 6.18
N TRP A 210 -9.84 16.97 6.99
CA TRP A 210 -9.86 15.55 7.37
C TRP A 210 -10.54 14.72 6.27
N PRO A 211 -10.18 13.43 6.11
CA PRO A 211 -10.67 12.58 5.02
C PRO A 211 -12.17 12.60 4.77
N GLY A 212 -12.99 12.59 5.84
CA GLY A 212 -14.45 12.61 5.78
C GLY A 212 -15.08 14.01 5.72
N GLU A 213 -14.28 15.09 5.69
CA GLU A 213 -14.82 16.45 5.52
C GLU A 213 -15.15 16.72 4.04
N ALA A 214 -16.23 17.46 3.81
CA ALA A 214 -16.59 17.87 2.46
C ALA A 214 -15.56 18.85 1.87
N ALA A 215 -14.90 18.44 0.81
CA ALA A 215 -14.00 19.30 0.03
C ALA A 215 -14.76 20.37 -0.74
N GLY A 216 -15.90 19.98 -1.31
CA GLY A 216 -16.79 20.79 -2.11
C GLY A 216 -17.98 19.96 -2.60
N THR A 217 -18.62 20.41 -3.65
CA THR A 217 -19.69 19.68 -4.34
C THR A 217 -19.33 19.44 -5.79
N LEU A 218 -19.89 18.39 -6.37
CA LEU A 218 -19.70 18.03 -7.76
C LEU A 218 -20.06 19.19 -8.68
N SER A 219 -19.13 19.62 -9.53
CA SER A 219 -19.33 20.68 -10.51
C SER A 219 -20.29 20.25 -11.62
N ALA A 220 -20.88 21.20 -12.35
CA ALA A 220 -21.76 20.88 -13.47
C ALA A 220 -21.03 20.11 -14.59
N GLU A 221 -19.76 20.44 -14.86
CA GLU A 221 -18.91 19.74 -15.82
C GLU A 221 -18.64 18.30 -15.39
N ALA A 222 -18.21 18.09 -14.15
CA ALA A 222 -17.96 16.76 -13.62
C ALA A 222 -19.25 15.92 -13.52
N ALA A 223 -20.40 16.54 -13.21
CA ALA A 223 -21.70 15.87 -13.22
C ALA A 223 -22.07 15.37 -14.63
N TYR A 224 -21.79 16.15 -15.65
CA TYR A 224 -22.00 15.76 -17.06
C TYR A 224 -21.08 14.59 -17.44
N ASP A 225 -19.79 14.66 -17.07
CA ASP A 225 -18.78 13.65 -17.41
C ASP A 225 -18.98 12.31 -16.68
N THR A 226 -19.54 12.36 -15.47
CA THR A 226 -19.68 11.19 -14.59
C THR A 226 -21.09 10.59 -14.56
N GLY A 227 -22.10 11.35 -14.99
CA GLY A 227 -23.50 10.96 -14.88
C GLY A 227 -24.07 11.00 -13.46
N LEU A 228 -23.32 11.55 -12.49
CA LEU A 228 -23.75 11.73 -11.11
C LEU A 228 -24.61 12.99 -10.94
N PRO A 229 -25.47 13.07 -9.92
CA PRO A 229 -26.25 14.27 -9.65
C PRO A 229 -25.36 15.48 -9.39
N PRO A 230 -25.63 16.65 -9.99
CA PRO A 230 -24.90 17.88 -9.70
C PRO A 230 -25.04 18.27 -8.23
N ALA A 231 -24.05 18.97 -7.70
CA ALA A 231 -23.97 19.38 -6.30
C ALA A 231 -23.91 18.24 -5.27
N THR A 232 -23.64 16.98 -5.69
CA THR A 232 -23.33 15.89 -4.77
C THR A 232 -22.09 16.25 -3.94
N PRO A 233 -22.12 16.15 -2.60
CA PRO A 233 -20.96 16.37 -1.74
C PRO A 233 -19.81 15.40 -2.07
N VAL A 234 -18.60 15.94 -2.13
CA VAL A 234 -17.37 15.18 -2.38
C VAL A 234 -16.47 15.29 -1.15
N ALA A 235 -16.11 14.17 -0.54
CA ALA A 235 -15.19 14.13 0.59
C ALA A 235 -13.75 14.47 0.16
N ALA A 236 -12.91 14.88 1.10
CA ALA A 236 -11.49 15.11 0.84
C ALA A 236 -10.75 13.82 0.41
N GLY A 237 -11.22 12.66 0.84
CA GLY A 237 -10.61 11.37 0.55
C GLY A 237 -9.29 11.17 1.29
N THR A 238 -8.58 10.08 0.99
CA THR A 238 -7.30 9.77 1.64
C THR A 238 -6.47 8.77 0.81
N ILE A 239 -5.38 8.24 1.39
CA ILE A 239 -4.62 7.13 0.81
C ILE A 239 -5.36 5.80 1.03
N ASP A 240 -5.34 4.93 0.02
CA ASP A 240 -6.06 3.65 -0.10
C ASP A 240 -5.99 2.76 1.16
N ALA A 241 -4.81 2.47 1.67
CA ALA A 241 -4.62 1.60 2.83
C ALA A 241 -5.27 2.16 4.12
N TRP A 242 -5.40 3.49 4.26
CA TRP A 242 -6.09 4.10 5.40
C TRP A 242 -7.60 4.14 5.21
N ALA A 243 -8.07 4.29 3.98
CA ALA A 243 -9.48 4.10 3.66
C ALA A 243 -9.91 2.65 3.92
N GLU A 244 -9.08 1.65 3.56
CA GLU A 244 -9.33 0.24 3.86
C GLU A 244 -9.35 -0.03 5.36
N ALA A 245 -8.37 0.49 6.12
CA ALA A 245 -8.33 0.34 7.57
C ALA A 245 -9.61 0.92 8.22
N PHE A 246 -9.99 2.12 7.81
CA PHE A 246 -11.20 2.78 8.28
C PHE A 246 -12.47 1.98 7.93
N GLY A 247 -12.61 1.55 6.68
CA GLY A 247 -13.75 0.76 6.20
C GLY A 247 -13.86 -0.63 6.87
N SER A 248 -12.74 -1.18 7.35
CA SER A 248 -12.72 -2.42 8.13
C SER A 248 -13.01 -2.22 9.62
N GLY A 249 -13.33 -1.00 10.05
CA GLY A 249 -13.68 -0.65 11.42
C GLY A 249 -12.47 -0.46 12.34
N VAL A 250 -11.30 -0.12 11.79
CA VAL A 250 -10.09 0.27 12.54
C VAL A 250 -10.12 1.78 12.78
N VAL A 251 -10.75 2.20 13.87
CA VAL A 251 -11.09 3.61 14.16
C VAL A 251 -10.63 4.05 15.54
N ALA A 252 -10.81 3.19 16.55
CA ALA A 252 -10.48 3.51 17.94
C ALA A 252 -8.99 3.32 18.23
N GLU A 253 -8.47 4.07 19.20
CA GLU A 253 -7.11 3.86 19.71
C GLU A 253 -6.92 2.41 20.18
N GLY A 254 -5.87 1.76 19.68
CA GLY A 254 -5.60 0.36 19.93
C GLY A 254 -6.09 -0.60 18.84
N ASP A 255 -6.98 -0.16 17.95
CA ASP A 255 -7.35 -0.95 16.78
C ASP A 255 -6.16 -1.08 15.81
N THR A 256 -6.03 -2.26 15.22
CA THR A 256 -4.91 -2.57 14.33
C THR A 256 -5.38 -3.42 13.15
N MET A 257 -5.24 -2.90 11.94
CA MET A 257 -5.44 -3.66 10.72
C MET A 257 -4.20 -4.49 10.39
N LEU A 258 -4.40 -5.74 10.02
CA LEU A 258 -3.41 -6.62 9.40
C LEU A 258 -3.89 -6.94 7.99
N ALA A 259 -3.25 -6.35 6.97
CA ALA A 259 -3.60 -6.59 5.57
C ALA A 259 -2.72 -7.72 4.99
N TYR A 260 -3.35 -8.87 4.73
CA TYR A 260 -2.75 -10.10 4.22
C TYR A 260 -2.70 -10.06 2.69
N GLY A 261 -1.68 -9.39 2.15
CA GLY A 261 -1.43 -9.25 0.72
C GLY A 261 -0.13 -9.90 0.26
N THR A 262 0.36 -9.50 -0.90
CA THR A 262 1.72 -9.80 -1.39
C THR A 262 2.77 -9.42 -0.36
N THR A 263 2.54 -8.30 0.31
CA THR A 263 3.22 -7.82 1.51
C THR A 263 2.28 -7.93 2.71
N MET A 264 2.81 -7.85 3.94
CA MET A 264 2.00 -7.61 5.13
C MET A 264 2.02 -6.12 5.42
N PHE A 265 0.86 -5.48 5.48
CA PHE A 265 0.77 -4.08 5.88
C PHE A 265 -0.04 -3.95 7.16
N ILE A 266 0.43 -3.10 8.06
CA ILE A 266 -0.14 -2.93 9.40
C ILE A 266 -0.46 -1.46 9.59
N VAL A 267 -1.70 -1.15 9.97
CA VAL A 267 -2.14 0.18 10.38
C VAL A 267 -2.67 0.10 11.79
N HIS A 268 -1.99 0.76 12.72
CA HIS A 268 -2.38 0.82 14.13
C HIS A 268 -2.84 2.23 14.48
N VAL A 269 -4.03 2.37 15.08
CA VAL A 269 -4.50 3.65 15.61
C VAL A 269 -3.79 3.93 16.94
N ALA A 270 -2.94 4.93 16.93
CA ALA A 270 -1.99 5.22 18.01
C ALA A 270 -2.44 6.41 18.87
N PRO A 271 -2.03 6.49 20.15
CA PRO A 271 -2.13 7.70 20.93
C PRO A 271 -1.20 8.78 20.33
N ARG A 272 -1.47 10.05 20.66
CA ARG A 272 -0.60 11.16 20.24
C ARG A 272 0.81 10.99 20.80
N GLY A 273 1.83 11.16 19.96
CA GLY A 273 3.21 11.34 20.40
C GLY A 273 4.10 10.09 20.42
N LEU A 274 4.01 9.23 19.42
CA LEU A 274 4.85 8.04 19.24
C LEU A 274 5.86 8.15 18.08
N PRO A 275 6.70 9.19 17.97
CA PRO A 275 7.74 9.19 16.94
C PRO A 275 8.80 8.12 17.29
N ASP A 276 8.96 7.14 16.42
CA ASP A 276 9.96 6.08 16.54
C ASP A 276 10.69 5.91 15.20
N PRO A 277 12.02 5.84 15.18
CA PRO A 277 12.79 5.73 13.94
C PRO A 277 12.56 4.40 13.20
N HIS A 278 11.93 3.41 13.84
CA HIS A 278 11.65 2.09 13.26
C HIS A 278 10.19 1.92 12.80
N LEU A 279 9.37 2.98 12.87
CA LEU A 279 7.95 2.97 12.52
C LEU A 279 7.58 4.23 11.73
N TRP A 280 6.42 4.22 11.07
CA TRP A 280 5.89 5.39 10.35
C TRP A 280 4.68 5.95 11.10
N LEU A 281 4.88 7.01 11.87
CA LEU A 281 3.80 7.75 12.50
C LEU A 281 3.22 8.76 11.51
N THR A 282 1.91 8.77 11.34
CA THR A 282 1.18 9.64 10.41
C THR A 282 -0.07 10.22 11.06
N ALA A 283 -0.72 11.20 10.43
CA ALA A 283 -2.08 11.55 10.79
C ALA A 283 -3.02 10.37 10.46
N GLY A 284 -4.04 10.18 11.26
CA GLY A 284 -5.07 9.18 11.00
C GLY A 284 -6.23 9.72 10.15
N VAL A 285 -7.30 8.93 10.03
CA VAL A 285 -8.52 9.31 9.29
C VAL A 285 -9.43 10.22 10.10
N ALA A 286 -9.63 9.88 11.37
CA ALA A 286 -10.46 10.68 12.28
C ALA A 286 -9.76 11.98 12.70
N PRO A 287 -10.50 13.09 12.90
CA PRO A 287 -9.92 14.36 13.32
C PRO A 287 -9.03 14.26 14.57
N GLY A 288 -7.78 14.70 14.42
CA GLY A 288 -6.79 14.68 15.51
C GLY A 288 -6.20 13.31 15.85
N SER A 289 -6.64 12.23 15.21
CA SER A 289 -6.07 10.89 15.40
C SER A 289 -4.67 10.76 14.78
N ARG A 290 -3.94 9.75 15.23
CA ARG A 290 -2.64 9.34 14.68
C ARG A 290 -2.69 7.86 14.34
N THR A 291 -1.90 7.46 13.37
CA THR A 291 -1.70 6.05 13.04
C THR A 291 -0.22 5.74 12.94
N VAL A 292 0.15 4.53 13.35
CA VAL A 292 1.45 3.94 13.08
C VAL A 292 1.29 2.96 11.95
N ALA A 293 1.98 3.19 10.85
CA ALA A 293 2.12 2.21 9.79
C ALA A 293 3.37 1.36 10.01
N ALA A 294 3.23 0.08 9.75
CA ALA A 294 4.29 -0.91 9.80
C ALA A 294 4.06 -1.98 8.73
N GLY A 295 5.01 -2.85 8.51
CA GLY A 295 4.78 -3.96 7.59
C GLY A 295 6.05 -4.64 7.12
N MET A 296 5.85 -5.76 6.43
CA MET A 296 6.90 -6.63 5.92
C MET A 296 7.03 -6.46 4.40
N ALA A 297 8.25 -6.53 3.91
CA ALA A 297 8.55 -6.43 2.48
C ALA A 297 7.99 -7.63 1.68
N THR A 298 7.93 -8.79 2.29
CA THR A 298 7.39 -10.02 1.70
C THR A 298 6.47 -10.76 2.68
N SER A 299 5.36 -11.26 2.18
CA SER A 299 4.36 -12.04 2.90
C SER A 299 3.73 -13.04 1.94
N GLY A 300 2.61 -12.75 1.28
CA GLY A 300 2.06 -13.60 0.24
C GLY A 300 3.00 -13.82 -0.95
N ALA A 301 3.96 -12.92 -1.19
CA ALA A 301 5.01 -13.13 -2.18
C ALA A 301 5.84 -14.40 -1.91
N LEU A 302 6.04 -14.79 -0.64
CA LEU A 302 6.76 -16.01 -0.27
C LEU A 302 5.98 -17.28 -0.68
N THR A 303 4.67 -17.26 -0.52
CA THR A 303 3.80 -18.37 -0.93
C THR A 303 3.78 -18.51 -2.45
N SER A 304 3.75 -17.40 -3.18
CA SER A 304 3.86 -17.36 -4.65
C SER A 304 5.22 -17.85 -5.14
N TRP A 305 6.29 -17.43 -4.48
CA TRP A 305 7.65 -17.90 -4.78
C TRP A 305 7.76 -19.42 -4.62
N LEU A 306 7.30 -19.98 -3.49
CA LEU A 306 7.34 -21.42 -3.27
C LEU A 306 6.48 -22.16 -4.30
N ARG A 307 5.28 -21.65 -4.59
CA ARG A 307 4.41 -22.20 -5.62
C ARG A 307 5.15 -22.34 -6.96
N THR A 308 5.84 -21.29 -7.40
CA THR A 308 6.57 -21.27 -8.67
C THR A 308 7.72 -22.28 -8.68
N ILE A 309 8.59 -22.29 -7.66
CA ILE A 309 9.72 -23.25 -7.61
C ILE A 309 9.29 -24.69 -7.39
N ALA A 310 8.08 -24.92 -6.87
CA ALA A 310 7.50 -26.24 -6.70
C ALA A 310 6.77 -26.76 -7.96
N GLY A 311 6.82 -26.05 -9.11
CA GLY A 311 6.18 -26.43 -10.35
C GLY A 311 4.73 -26.00 -10.45
N ASP A 312 4.41 -24.80 -10.01
CA ASP A 312 3.08 -24.15 -10.08
C ASP A 312 1.95 -24.95 -9.42
N VAL A 313 2.25 -25.57 -8.29
CA VAL A 313 1.27 -26.32 -7.49
C VAL A 313 0.12 -25.42 -7.04
N PRO A 314 -1.16 -25.83 -7.16
CA PRO A 314 -2.30 -25.07 -6.67
C PRO A 314 -2.18 -24.72 -5.17
N TYR A 315 -2.63 -23.53 -4.77
CA TYR A 315 -2.58 -23.07 -3.37
C TYR A 315 -3.35 -24.00 -2.43
N GLU A 316 -4.50 -24.51 -2.87
CA GLU A 316 -5.34 -25.42 -2.10
C GLU A 316 -4.56 -26.69 -1.70
N ARG A 317 -3.74 -27.20 -2.62
CA ARG A 317 -2.89 -28.37 -2.33
C ARG A 317 -1.76 -28.02 -1.36
N LEU A 318 -1.13 -26.85 -1.52
CA LEU A 318 -0.09 -26.39 -0.59
C LEU A 318 -0.64 -26.18 0.82
N LEU A 319 -1.86 -25.65 0.94
CA LEU A 319 -2.55 -25.50 2.22
C LEU A 319 -2.82 -26.86 2.89
N VAL A 320 -3.38 -27.81 2.17
CA VAL A 320 -3.63 -29.18 2.71
C VAL A 320 -2.34 -29.85 3.17
N GLU A 321 -1.26 -29.76 2.36
CA GLU A 321 0.04 -30.32 2.73
C GLU A 321 0.64 -29.62 3.97
N ALA A 322 0.36 -28.32 4.18
CA ALA A 322 0.84 -27.58 5.35
C ALA A 322 -0.03 -27.82 6.60
N GLU A 323 -1.32 -28.11 6.44
CA GLU A 323 -2.22 -28.50 7.53
C GLU A 323 -1.81 -29.82 8.17
N ASP A 324 -1.32 -30.78 7.36
CA ASP A 324 -0.80 -32.06 7.83
C ASP A 324 0.52 -31.95 8.61
N VAL A 325 1.21 -30.80 8.53
CA VAL A 325 2.45 -30.54 9.27
C VAL A 325 2.13 -29.93 10.64
N PRO A 326 2.72 -30.41 11.73
CA PRO A 326 2.47 -29.85 13.05
C PRO A 326 2.98 -28.41 13.20
N PRO A 327 2.42 -27.64 14.16
CA PRO A 327 2.96 -26.32 14.52
C PRO A 327 4.48 -26.35 14.72
N GLY A 328 5.16 -25.34 14.21
CA GLY A 328 6.62 -25.22 14.24
C GLY A 328 7.35 -25.92 13.11
N ALA A 329 6.62 -26.46 12.12
CA ALA A 329 7.17 -27.07 10.90
C ALA A 329 8.35 -28.03 11.18
N ASP A 330 8.25 -28.86 12.22
CA ASP A 330 9.29 -29.79 12.71
C ASP A 330 10.66 -29.11 12.99
N GLY A 331 10.63 -27.86 13.44
CA GLY A 331 11.82 -27.06 13.78
C GLY A 331 12.46 -26.32 12.62
N LEU A 332 11.74 -26.14 11.50
CA LEU A 332 12.18 -25.31 10.38
C LEU A 332 11.81 -23.84 10.63
N VAL A 333 12.80 -22.98 10.78
CA VAL A 333 12.63 -21.53 10.96
C VAL A 333 13.09 -20.79 9.71
N VAL A 334 12.27 -19.81 9.26
CA VAL A 334 12.56 -19.00 8.06
C VAL A 334 12.64 -17.53 8.43
N LEU A 335 13.63 -16.81 7.88
CA LEU A 335 13.64 -15.35 7.79
C LEU A 335 12.94 -14.92 6.48
N PRO A 336 11.82 -14.18 6.56
CA PRO A 336 11.02 -13.88 5.38
C PRO A 336 11.56 -12.69 4.54
N TYR A 337 12.84 -12.36 4.62
CA TYR A 337 13.44 -11.14 4.07
C TYR A 337 13.89 -11.27 2.60
N PHE A 338 13.04 -11.90 1.77
CA PHE A 338 13.40 -12.23 0.38
C PHE A 338 13.52 -10.99 -0.53
N ALA A 339 12.98 -9.84 -0.11
CA ALA A 339 13.11 -8.55 -0.80
C ALA A 339 13.64 -7.44 0.14
N GLY A 340 14.57 -7.78 1.02
CA GLY A 340 14.91 -6.92 2.14
C GLY A 340 13.82 -6.96 3.22
N GLU A 341 13.91 -6.07 4.21
CA GLU A 341 12.87 -5.92 5.21
C GLU A 341 12.58 -4.45 5.52
N ARG A 342 11.30 -4.20 5.80
CA ARG A 342 10.79 -2.90 6.22
C ARG A 342 10.88 -2.75 7.75
N THR A 343 9.76 -2.51 8.38
CA THR A 343 9.67 -2.36 9.84
C THR A 343 9.77 -3.71 10.56
N PRO A 344 10.39 -3.73 11.71
CA PRO A 344 11.11 -2.64 12.36
C PRO A 344 12.61 -2.58 12.02
N LEU A 345 13.09 -3.31 11.01
CA LEU A 345 14.51 -3.41 10.68
C LEU A 345 15.02 -2.30 9.76
N PHE A 346 14.19 -1.85 8.80
CA PHE A 346 14.58 -0.91 7.73
C PHE A 346 15.87 -1.32 7.02
N ASP A 347 15.99 -2.61 6.65
CA ASP A 347 17.18 -3.14 6.01
C ASP A 347 16.89 -3.68 4.60
N PRO A 348 17.16 -2.89 3.55
CA PRO A 348 16.97 -3.33 2.18
C PRO A 348 17.97 -4.43 1.74
N ASN A 349 19.04 -4.63 2.49
CA ASN A 349 20.07 -5.64 2.24
C ASN A 349 19.85 -6.93 3.01
N ALA A 350 18.82 -7.01 3.87
CA ALA A 350 18.43 -8.26 4.48
C ALA A 350 18.06 -9.30 3.41
N ARG A 351 18.35 -10.56 3.65
CA ARG A 351 18.02 -11.69 2.76
C ARG A 351 17.34 -12.81 3.52
N GLY A 352 16.50 -13.55 2.81
CA GLY A 352 15.84 -14.74 3.33
C GLY A 352 16.83 -15.82 3.72
N ALA A 353 16.50 -16.56 4.79
CA ALA A 353 17.27 -17.70 5.24
C ALA A 353 16.33 -18.79 5.75
N MET A 354 16.74 -20.05 5.62
CA MET A 354 16.04 -21.21 6.18
C MET A 354 17.01 -22.00 7.07
N LEU A 355 16.65 -22.20 8.33
CA LEU A 355 17.45 -22.92 9.31
C LEU A 355 16.68 -24.10 9.89
N GLY A 356 17.36 -25.24 10.08
CA GLY A 356 16.76 -26.45 10.66
C GLY A 356 16.37 -27.51 9.64
N LEU A 357 16.70 -27.35 8.34
CA LEU A 357 16.40 -28.33 7.31
C LEU A 357 17.00 -29.70 7.58
N THR A 358 16.20 -30.75 7.44
CA THR A 358 16.58 -32.14 7.45
C THR A 358 15.96 -32.87 6.25
N LEU A 359 16.37 -34.12 6.00
CA LEU A 359 15.79 -34.93 4.91
C LEU A 359 14.33 -35.31 5.12
N ARG A 360 13.74 -35.04 6.28
CA ARG A 360 12.32 -35.27 6.57
C ARG A 360 11.42 -34.13 6.10
N HIS A 361 11.98 -32.93 5.88
CA HIS A 361 11.20 -31.77 5.49
C HIS A 361 10.81 -31.86 4.01
N GLY A 362 9.51 -31.91 3.76
CA GLY A 362 8.91 -31.82 2.41
C GLY A 362 8.32 -30.42 2.16
N ARG A 363 7.67 -30.28 1.02
CA ARG A 363 7.06 -29.03 0.55
C ARG A 363 6.05 -28.45 1.54
N GLY A 364 5.20 -29.26 2.15
CA GLY A 364 4.24 -28.81 3.18
C GLY A 364 4.94 -28.18 4.39
N HIS A 365 6.09 -28.73 4.82
CA HIS A 365 6.88 -28.15 5.91
C HIS A 365 7.41 -26.76 5.52
N VAL A 366 7.93 -26.60 4.29
CA VAL A 366 8.44 -25.31 3.81
C VAL A 366 7.29 -24.30 3.71
N TYR A 367 6.14 -24.71 3.17
CA TYR A 367 4.99 -23.81 3.07
C TYR A 367 4.50 -23.33 4.44
N ARG A 368 4.35 -24.27 5.39
CA ARG A 368 4.00 -23.93 6.77
C ARG A 368 5.03 -23.00 7.42
N ALA A 369 6.32 -23.29 7.29
CA ALA A 369 7.39 -22.46 7.83
C ALA A 369 7.39 -21.04 7.25
N LEU A 370 7.02 -20.86 5.98
CA LEU A 370 6.85 -19.54 5.37
C LEU A 370 5.65 -18.78 5.98
N LEU A 371 4.51 -19.44 6.23
CA LEU A 371 3.38 -18.83 6.93
C LEU A 371 3.73 -18.44 8.37
N GLU A 372 4.45 -19.33 9.08
CA GLU A 372 4.94 -19.08 10.45
C GLU A 372 5.96 -17.92 10.48
N ALA A 373 6.84 -17.83 9.48
CA ALA A 373 7.80 -16.73 9.35
C ALA A 373 7.11 -15.37 9.21
N THR A 374 6.04 -15.30 8.41
CA THR A 374 5.25 -14.07 8.30
C THR A 374 4.53 -13.74 9.62
N ALA A 375 4.04 -14.75 10.34
CA ALA A 375 3.44 -14.56 11.66
C ALA A 375 4.46 -14.05 12.70
N PHE A 376 5.70 -14.54 12.67
CA PHE A 376 6.79 -13.99 13.50
C PHE A 376 7.11 -12.54 13.13
N GLY A 377 7.09 -12.19 11.84
CA GLY A 377 7.23 -10.81 11.39
C GLY A 377 6.10 -9.90 11.89
N VAL A 378 4.85 -10.36 11.85
CA VAL A 378 3.71 -9.65 12.45
C VAL A 378 3.94 -9.44 13.95
N ARG A 379 4.28 -10.51 14.70
CA ARG A 379 4.59 -10.41 16.13
C ARG A 379 5.70 -9.39 16.41
N HIS A 380 6.76 -9.39 15.62
CA HIS A 380 7.88 -8.45 15.75
C HIS A 380 7.41 -7.00 15.57
N ASN A 381 6.56 -6.73 14.58
CA ASN A 381 6.00 -5.40 14.36
C ASN A 381 5.05 -4.97 15.49
N LEU A 382 4.18 -5.86 15.98
CA LEU A 382 3.30 -5.56 17.11
C LEU A 382 4.09 -5.28 18.40
N GLU A 383 5.19 -6.00 18.64
CA GLU A 383 6.10 -5.72 19.75
C GLU A 383 6.81 -4.37 19.60
N ALA A 384 7.26 -4.01 18.39
CA ALA A 384 7.86 -2.70 18.12
C ALA A 384 6.85 -1.56 18.36
N ILE A 385 5.61 -1.71 17.89
CA ILE A 385 4.53 -0.76 18.18
C ILE A 385 4.32 -0.61 19.69
N LYS A 386 4.31 -1.73 20.43
CA LYS A 386 4.17 -1.70 21.90
C LYS A 386 5.36 -1.05 22.58
N GLN A 387 6.59 -1.30 22.14
CA GLN A 387 7.80 -0.66 22.67
C GLN A 387 7.82 0.85 22.44
N ALA A 388 7.29 1.30 21.30
CA ALA A 388 7.09 2.72 21.00
C ALA A 388 5.92 3.36 21.80
N GLY A 389 5.20 2.60 22.65
CA GLY A 389 4.12 3.08 23.50
C GLY A 389 2.71 2.88 22.92
N GLY A 390 2.57 2.23 21.77
CA GLY A 390 1.28 1.79 21.24
C GLY A 390 0.72 0.61 22.01
N ASN A 391 -0.56 0.33 21.82
CA ASN A 391 -1.24 -0.79 22.49
C ASN A 391 -2.20 -1.49 21.51
N PRO A 392 -1.69 -2.37 20.65
CA PRO A 392 -2.53 -3.12 19.70
C PRO A 392 -3.51 -4.04 20.48
N ASN A 393 -4.70 -3.56 20.76
CA ASN A 393 -5.69 -4.30 21.56
C ASN A 393 -6.58 -5.21 20.73
N ARG A 394 -7.01 -4.72 19.57
CA ARG A 394 -7.89 -5.41 18.64
C ARG A 394 -7.18 -5.55 17.30
N LEU A 395 -7.12 -6.77 16.77
CA LEU A 395 -6.58 -7.04 15.45
C LEU A 395 -7.73 -7.29 14.47
N VAL A 396 -7.68 -6.63 13.33
CA VAL A 396 -8.64 -6.80 12.22
C VAL A 396 -7.87 -7.31 11.01
N ALA A 397 -8.19 -8.51 10.56
CA ALA A 397 -7.51 -9.17 9.44
C ALA A 397 -8.28 -8.96 8.14
N VAL A 398 -7.62 -8.37 7.14
CA VAL A 398 -8.18 -8.11 5.81
C VAL A 398 -7.30 -8.69 4.71
N GLY A 399 -7.83 -8.74 3.49
CA GLY A 399 -7.07 -9.15 2.31
C GLY A 399 -7.18 -10.64 1.98
N GLY A 400 -6.61 -11.02 0.84
CA GLY A 400 -6.77 -12.36 0.25
C GLY A 400 -6.19 -13.51 1.06
N GLY A 401 -5.17 -13.24 1.88
CA GLY A 401 -4.51 -14.25 2.71
C GLY A 401 -5.35 -14.74 3.90
N THR A 402 -6.46 -14.09 4.23
CA THR A 402 -7.41 -14.57 5.25
C THR A 402 -8.25 -15.74 4.77
N ARG A 403 -8.32 -15.96 3.44
CA ARG A 403 -9.05 -17.08 2.85
C ARG A 403 -8.34 -18.41 3.17
N GLY A 404 -9.09 -19.42 3.55
CA GLY A 404 -8.56 -20.76 3.87
C GLY A 404 -8.16 -20.96 5.34
N GLY A 405 -8.15 -19.94 6.17
CA GLY A 405 -8.07 -20.05 7.64
C GLY A 405 -6.71 -20.38 8.25
N LEU A 406 -5.87 -21.22 7.63
CA LEU A 406 -4.60 -21.68 8.22
C LEU A 406 -3.65 -20.52 8.56
N TRP A 407 -3.49 -19.58 7.64
CA TRP A 407 -2.55 -18.48 7.85
C TRP A 407 -3.01 -17.54 8.97
N SER A 408 -4.26 -17.14 8.97
CA SER A 408 -4.82 -16.33 10.06
C SER A 408 -4.78 -17.05 11.41
N GLN A 409 -5.02 -18.38 11.42
CA GLN A 409 -4.86 -19.20 12.62
C GLN A 409 -3.42 -19.17 13.14
N ILE A 410 -2.42 -19.37 12.27
CA ILE A 410 -1.00 -19.30 12.64
C ILE A 410 -0.63 -17.94 13.22
N VAL A 411 -1.12 -16.84 12.61
CA VAL A 411 -0.86 -15.50 13.13
C VAL A 411 -1.51 -15.30 14.50
N SER A 412 -2.75 -15.77 14.72
CA SER A 412 -3.39 -15.75 16.03
C SER A 412 -2.59 -16.54 17.07
N ASP A 413 -2.14 -17.76 16.72
CA ASP A 413 -1.37 -18.63 17.60
C ASP A 413 0.00 -18.02 17.99
N VAL A 414 0.71 -17.44 17.02
CA VAL A 414 2.04 -16.82 17.22
C VAL A 414 1.96 -15.53 18.02
N THR A 415 0.92 -14.71 17.77
CA THR A 415 0.74 -13.40 18.43
C THR A 415 0.00 -13.51 19.76
N ASP A 416 -0.66 -14.66 20.02
CA ASP A 416 -1.59 -14.88 21.14
C ASP A 416 -2.70 -13.82 21.20
N ARG A 417 -3.34 -13.58 20.06
CA ARG A 417 -4.37 -12.56 19.93
C ARG A 417 -5.50 -13.02 19.03
N ASP A 418 -6.70 -12.61 19.39
CA ASP A 418 -7.86 -12.73 18.53
C ASP A 418 -7.70 -11.83 17.31
N GLN A 419 -8.17 -12.30 16.14
CA GLN A 419 -8.29 -11.51 14.94
C GLN A 419 -9.75 -11.51 14.47
N ASP A 420 -10.34 -10.32 14.35
CA ASP A 420 -11.65 -10.15 13.75
C ASP A 420 -11.54 -10.15 12.22
N ILE A 421 -12.43 -10.88 11.57
CA ILE A 421 -12.60 -10.88 10.12
C ILE A 421 -13.81 -10.00 9.80
N PRO A 422 -13.66 -8.88 9.08
CA PRO A 422 -14.79 -8.04 8.69
C PRO A 422 -15.75 -8.77 7.74
N ALA A 423 -17.05 -8.47 7.84
CA ALA A 423 -18.06 -9.02 6.95
C ALA A 423 -17.84 -8.59 5.48
N HIS A 424 -17.21 -7.45 5.26
CA HIS A 424 -16.85 -6.94 3.93
C HIS A 424 -15.34 -6.72 3.84
N THR A 425 -14.69 -7.41 2.89
CA THR A 425 -13.27 -7.30 2.57
C THR A 425 -13.07 -6.78 1.14
N ILE A 426 -13.82 -5.72 0.78
CA ILE A 426 -13.85 -5.16 -0.58
C ILE A 426 -12.62 -4.26 -0.82
N GLY A 427 -12.00 -3.75 0.25
CA GLY A 427 -10.87 -2.83 0.21
C GLY A 427 -11.25 -1.38 0.42
N ALA A 428 -10.38 -0.46 -0.02
CA ALA A 428 -10.45 0.97 0.26
C ALA A 428 -11.78 1.62 -0.17
N SER A 429 -12.32 1.25 -1.32
CA SER A 429 -13.57 1.82 -1.85
C SER A 429 -14.78 1.66 -0.92
N TYR A 430 -14.80 0.63 -0.05
CA TYR A 430 -15.83 0.51 0.97
C TYR A 430 -15.69 1.55 2.09
N GLY A 431 -14.47 1.81 2.54
CA GLY A 431 -14.18 2.89 3.47
C GLY A 431 -14.47 4.27 2.87
N ASP A 432 -14.21 4.44 1.56
CA ASP A 432 -14.56 5.66 0.85
C ASP A 432 -16.08 5.89 0.81
N ALA A 433 -16.89 4.85 0.59
CA ALA A 433 -18.35 5.00 0.65
C ALA A 433 -18.82 5.47 2.04
N HIS A 434 -18.19 4.99 3.12
CA HIS A 434 -18.48 5.48 4.47
C HIS A 434 -18.07 6.98 4.62
N LEU A 435 -16.86 7.35 4.19
CA LEU A 435 -16.39 8.75 4.20
C LEU A 435 -17.26 9.67 3.34
N ALA A 436 -17.79 9.17 2.22
CA ALA A 436 -18.77 9.86 1.40
C ALA A 436 -20.06 10.19 2.16
N GLY A 437 -20.56 9.22 2.93
CA GLY A 437 -21.70 9.39 3.81
C GLY A 437 -21.45 10.42 4.92
N THR A 438 -20.22 10.43 5.46
CA THR A 438 -19.80 11.42 6.46
C THR A 438 -19.78 12.84 5.86
N ALA A 439 -19.19 13.02 4.68
CA ALA A 439 -19.16 14.31 3.99
C ALA A 439 -20.56 14.81 3.60
N ALA A 440 -21.48 13.89 3.32
CA ALA A 440 -22.89 14.21 3.02
C ALA A 440 -23.74 14.45 4.29
N GLY A 441 -23.20 14.23 5.49
CA GLY A 441 -23.95 14.36 6.75
C GLY A 441 -24.99 13.27 6.99
N LEU A 442 -24.89 12.15 6.27
CA LEU A 442 -25.84 11.02 6.35
C LEU A 442 -25.36 9.91 7.28
N VAL A 443 -24.04 9.82 7.50
CA VAL A 443 -23.41 8.80 8.33
C VAL A 443 -22.43 9.47 9.29
N LEU A 444 -22.45 9.05 10.55
CA LEU A 444 -21.43 9.51 11.51
C LEU A 444 -20.09 8.84 11.21
N LEU A 445 -18.99 9.54 11.43
CA LEU A 445 -17.63 9.01 11.18
C LEU A 445 -17.34 7.76 12.03
N ASP A 446 -17.88 7.68 13.24
CA ASP A 446 -17.74 6.57 14.17
C ASP A 446 -18.86 5.51 14.07
N ALA A 447 -19.75 5.63 13.07
CA ALA A 447 -20.78 4.64 12.82
C ALA A 447 -20.14 3.28 12.51
N SER A 448 -20.70 2.21 13.06
CA SER A 448 -20.26 0.85 12.73
C SER A 448 -20.83 0.42 11.38
N TRP A 449 -19.97 0.22 10.40
CA TRP A 449 -20.31 -0.34 9.10
C TRP A 449 -19.78 -1.77 8.97
N GLY A 450 -20.55 -2.65 8.33
CA GLY A 450 -20.12 -3.98 7.89
C GLY A 450 -20.01 -5.06 8.97
N GLY A 451 -19.82 -4.72 10.23
CA GLY A 451 -19.75 -5.71 11.31
C GLY A 451 -18.54 -6.67 11.21
N VAL A 452 -18.56 -7.68 12.09
CA VAL A 452 -17.56 -8.77 12.14
C VAL A 452 -18.25 -10.07 11.68
N GLU A 453 -17.72 -10.73 10.66
CA GLU A 453 -18.21 -12.04 10.18
C GLU A 453 -17.78 -13.17 11.12
N GLY A 454 -16.56 -13.09 11.65
CA GLY A 454 -15.99 -14.09 12.52
C GLY A 454 -14.75 -13.62 13.25
N THR A 455 -14.32 -14.41 14.24
CA THR A 455 -13.11 -14.15 15.02
C THR A 455 -12.23 -15.39 15.05
N VAL A 456 -10.99 -15.28 14.61
CA VAL A 456 -9.96 -16.33 14.70
C VAL A 456 -9.28 -16.21 16.06
N ARG A 457 -9.42 -17.24 16.90
CA ARG A 457 -8.84 -17.28 18.25
C ARG A 457 -7.57 -18.09 18.30
N PRO A 458 -6.59 -17.71 19.14
CA PRO A 458 -5.35 -18.48 19.30
C PRO A 458 -5.60 -19.85 19.92
N ASN A 459 -4.87 -20.85 19.41
CA ASN A 459 -4.78 -22.17 20.02
C ASN A 459 -3.64 -22.17 21.06
N GLY A 460 -4.00 -22.06 22.35
CA GLY A 460 -3.03 -21.98 23.44
C GLY A 460 -2.08 -23.19 23.55
N ALA A 461 -2.41 -24.34 22.96
CA ALA A 461 -1.56 -25.52 22.99
C ALA A 461 -0.22 -25.34 22.24
N ALA A 462 -0.19 -24.48 21.20
CA ALA A 462 1.01 -24.21 20.41
C ALA A 462 1.87 -23.06 21.01
N ARG A 463 1.39 -22.34 22.00
CA ARG A 463 1.99 -21.11 22.52
C ARG A 463 3.46 -21.26 22.93
N SER A 464 3.76 -22.20 23.82
CA SER A 464 5.14 -22.37 24.32
C SER A 464 6.14 -22.77 23.23
N LEU A 465 5.68 -23.52 22.22
CA LEU A 465 6.50 -23.85 21.05
C LEU A 465 6.79 -22.60 20.21
N TYR A 466 5.75 -21.81 19.88
CA TYR A 466 5.91 -20.60 19.09
C TYR A 466 6.75 -19.53 19.81
N ASP A 467 6.65 -19.40 21.13
CA ASP A 467 7.52 -18.51 21.90
C ASP A 467 9.00 -18.90 21.75
N ARG A 468 9.33 -20.20 21.83
CA ARG A 468 10.71 -20.68 21.63
C ARG A 468 11.20 -20.47 20.20
N LEU A 469 10.37 -20.74 19.19
CA LEU A 469 10.73 -20.55 17.79
C LEU A 469 10.88 -19.06 17.44
N TYR A 470 10.06 -18.20 18.05
CA TYR A 470 10.18 -16.76 17.91
C TYR A 470 11.51 -16.24 18.47
N GLU A 471 11.99 -16.76 19.59
CA GLU A 471 13.32 -16.42 20.11
C GLU A 471 14.44 -16.84 19.13
N VAL A 472 14.33 -18.01 18.50
CA VAL A 472 15.27 -18.44 17.44
C VAL A 472 15.19 -17.48 16.23
N TYR A 473 13.97 -17.15 15.78
CA TYR A 473 13.75 -16.19 14.69
C TYR A 473 14.40 -14.83 14.99
N ARG A 474 14.24 -14.29 16.21
CA ARG A 474 14.81 -13.01 16.63
C ARG A 474 16.35 -13.04 16.66
N GLN A 475 16.96 -14.18 17.00
CA GLN A 475 18.42 -14.36 17.04
C GLN A 475 19.00 -14.61 15.65
N LEU A 476 18.26 -15.21 14.73
CA LEU A 476 18.75 -15.63 13.42
C LEU A 476 19.18 -14.45 12.55
N TYR A 477 18.41 -13.36 12.51
CA TYR A 477 18.77 -12.21 11.69
C TYR A 477 20.07 -11.52 12.14
N PRO A 478 20.29 -11.15 13.39
CA PRO A 478 21.58 -10.60 13.83
C PRO A 478 22.76 -11.54 13.54
N ALA A 479 22.56 -12.86 13.67
CA ALA A 479 23.60 -13.85 13.42
C ALA A 479 23.96 -14.00 11.93
N THR A 480 23.06 -13.66 11.01
CA THR A 480 23.26 -13.82 9.56
C THR A 480 23.37 -12.50 8.80
N ARG A 481 23.22 -11.37 9.47
CA ARG A 481 23.13 -10.03 8.85
C ARG A 481 24.32 -9.70 7.97
N GLU A 482 25.55 -9.90 8.46
CA GLU A 482 26.74 -9.56 7.69
C GLU A 482 26.86 -10.41 6.41
N LEU A 483 26.56 -11.70 6.52
CA LEU A 483 26.53 -12.60 5.36
C LEU A 483 25.44 -12.22 4.37
N ALA A 484 24.26 -11.84 4.86
CA ALA A 484 23.15 -11.39 4.03
C ALA A 484 23.52 -10.11 3.26
N HIS A 485 24.20 -9.15 3.89
CA HIS A 485 24.69 -7.93 3.26
C HIS A 485 25.74 -8.20 2.19
N GLU A 486 26.69 -9.11 2.44
CA GLU A 486 27.67 -9.53 1.44
C GLU A 486 26.99 -10.16 0.21
N LEU A 487 26.04 -11.09 0.43
CA LEU A 487 25.26 -11.70 -0.64
C LEU A 487 24.43 -10.67 -1.41
N ALA A 488 23.84 -9.69 -0.74
CA ALA A 488 23.12 -8.61 -1.37
C ALA A 488 24.02 -7.78 -2.30
N ALA A 489 25.22 -7.44 -1.86
CA ALA A 489 26.21 -6.72 -2.67
C ALA A 489 26.62 -7.51 -3.94
N LEU A 490 26.85 -8.82 -3.80
CA LEU A 490 27.16 -9.70 -4.93
C LEU A 490 25.99 -9.79 -5.94
N GLN A 491 24.74 -9.86 -5.46
CA GLN A 491 23.54 -9.87 -6.32
C GLN A 491 23.38 -8.59 -7.12
N LEU A 492 23.65 -7.41 -6.50
CA LEU A 492 23.62 -6.12 -7.20
C LEU A 492 24.71 -6.02 -8.28
N ALA A 493 25.95 -6.41 -7.95
CA ALA A 493 27.05 -6.40 -8.90
C ALA A 493 26.82 -7.37 -10.09
N GLY A 494 26.24 -8.54 -9.85
CA GLY A 494 25.84 -9.50 -10.89
C GLY A 494 24.71 -8.99 -11.78
N GLY A 495 23.75 -8.24 -11.24
CA GLY A 495 22.66 -7.63 -11.98
C GLY A 495 23.14 -6.51 -12.92
N GLU A 496 24.06 -5.67 -12.46
CA GLU A 496 24.69 -4.62 -13.29
C GLU A 496 25.50 -5.20 -14.44
N ALA A 497 26.26 -6.27 -14.20
CA ALA A 497 27.03 -6.95 -15.23
C ALA A 497 26.13 -7.61 -16.30
N ALA A 498 25.01 -8.21 -15.91
CA ALA A 498 24.02 -8.79 -16.82
C ALA A 498 23.28 -7.71 -17.62
N GLY A 499 22.94 -6.57 -17.02
CA GLY A 499 22.34 -5.42 -17.69
C GLY A 499 23.27 -4.77 -18.72
N ALA A 500 24.55 -4.68 -18.42
CA ALA A 500 25.56 -4.18 -19.36
C ALA A 500 25.79 -5.13 -20.56
N ALA A 501 25.71 -6.45 -20.33
CA ALA A 501 25.83 -7.45 -21.39
C ALA A 501 24.61 -7.48 -22.32
N SER A 502 23.39 -7.21 -21.81
CA SER A 502 22.18 -7.16 -22.62
C SER A 502 22.05 -5.85 -23.45
N ALA A 503 22.65 -4.75 -23.01
CA ALA A 503 22.66 -3.48 -23.74
C ALA A 503 23.54 -3.51 -24.99
N GLY A 504 24.40 -4.52 -25.18
CA GLY A 504 25.25 -4.73 -26.34
C GLY A 504 24.65 -5.59 -27.46
N LEU A 505 23.47 -6.16 -27.29
CA LEU A 505 22.80 -6.98 -28.29
C LEU A 505 21.74 -6.16 -29.04
N THR A 506 22.13 -5.51 -30.13
CA THR A 506 21.21 -5.00 -31.15
C THR A 506 20.57 -6.19 -31.88
N ILE A 507 19.28 -6.38 -31.70
CA ILE A 507 18.47 -7.30 -32.51
C ILE A 507 18.24 -6.62 -33.86
N PRO A 508 18.63 -7.23 -35.03
CA PRO A 508 18.31 -6.66 -36.34
C PRO A 508 16.79 -6.74 -36.57
N GLU A 509 16.19 -5.63 -36.96
CA GLU A 509 14.82 -5.57 -37.46
C GLU A 509 14.61 -6.58 -38.58
N ARG A 510 13.72 -7.54 -38.40
CA ARG A 510 13.21 -8.36 -39.50
C ARG A 510 12.06 -7.62 -40.15
N GLU A 511 12.22 -7.30 -41.44
CA GLU A 511 11.21 -6.77 -42.33
C GLU A 511 9.92 -7.60 -42.26
N ALA A 512 8.80 -6.91 -42.03
CA ALA A 512 7.46 -7.44 -42.14
C ALA A 512 7.08 -7.56 -43.63
N THR A 513 7.16 -8.76 -44.18
CA THR A 513 6.45 -9.12 -45.42
C THR A 513 5.24 -9.94 -45.07
N GLY A 514 4.09 -9.47 -45.54
CA GLY A 514 2.77 -10.00 -45.22
C GLY A 514 2.52 -11.44 -45.63
N LEU A 515 1.60 -12.07 -44.93
CA LEU A 515 0.74 -13.13 -45.47
C LEU A 515 -0.56 -13.24 -44.66
N ARG A 516 -1.62 -13.53 -45.41
CA ARG A 516 -3.02 -13.57 -45.07
C ARG A 516 -3.40 -14.82 -44.24
N ASP A 517 -4.50 -14.69 -43.54
CA ASP A 517 -5.46 -15.66 -42.98
C ASP A 517 -5.14 -17.16 -43.12
N GLY A 518 -5.20 -17.88 -42.00
CA GLY A 518 -5.29 -19.31 -41.96
C GLY A 518 -5.00 -19.91 -40.57
N GLN A 519 -6.01 -20.51 -39.98
CA GLN A 519 -6.01 -21.35 -38.78
C GLN A 519 -4.74 -22.21 -38.64
N LEU A 520 -4.12 -22.19 -37.46
CA LEU A 520 -3.32 -23.33 -36.99
C LEU A 520 -3.13 -23.30 -35.46
N THR A 521 -3.45 -24.40 -34.85
CA THR A 521 -3.16 -24.86 -33.49
C THR A 521 -1.68 -24.74 -33.12
N PRO A 522 -1.32 -24.37 -31.86
CA PRO A 522 0.09 -24.29 -31.46
C PRO A 522 0.67 -25.68 -31.13
N PRO A 523 1.92 -25.97 -31.54
CA PRO A 523 2.64 -27.14 -31.08
C PRO A 523 3.26 -26.91 -29.69
N ARG A 524 3.20 -27.97 -28.87
CA ARG A 524 3.94 -28.08 -27.60
C ARG A 524 5.45 -28.17 -27.87
N GLY A 525 6.23 -27.43 -27.10
CA GLY A 525 7.63 -27.75 -26.91
C GLY A 525 8.57 -26.55 -26.77
N GLN A 526 9.27 -26.54 -25.64
CA GLN A 526 10.51 -25.80 -25.36
C GLN A 526 10.38 -24.30 -25.01
N LEU A 527 10.23 -24.03 -23.72
CA LEU A 527 10.65 -22.78 -23.09
C LEU A 527 12.01 -23.03 -22.41
N ALA A 528 13.07 -22.59 -23.09
CA ALA A 528 14.37 -22.40 -22.48
C ALA A 528 14.65 -20.90 -22.45
N GLY A 529 14.94 -20.36 -21.25
CA GLY A 529 15.70 -19.14 -21.03
C GLY A 529 14.94 -17.82 -21.16
N LEU A 530 14.36 -17.34 -20.05
CA LEU A 530 14.17 -15.91 -19.83
C LEU A 530 15.14 -15.47 -18.73
N PRO A 531 16.11 -14.60 -19.02
CA PRO A 531 16.91 -13.92 -18.01
C PRO A 531 16.22 -12.64 -17.56
N GLY A 532 16.22 -12.37 -16.25
CA GLY A 532 16.06 -11.04 -15.68
C GLY A 532 14.64 -10.63 -15.35
N MET A 533 14.04 -11.23 -14.32
CA MET A 533 13.06 -10.51 -13.50
C MET A 533 13.82 -9.42 -12.75
N VAL A 534 13.67 -8.18 -13.19
CA VAL A 534 13.91 -7.00 -12.38
C VAL A 534 13.10 -7.17 -11.10
N GLN A 535 13.77 -7.07 -9.96
CA GLN A 535 13.13 -7.11 -8.64
C GLN A 535 11.95 -6.13 -8.63
N ALA A 536 10.75 -6.66 -8.75
CA ALA A 536 9.54 -5.93 -8.43
C ALA A 536 9.58 -5.66 -6.93
N ASN A 537 9.74 -4.41 -6.58
CA ASN A 537 9.60 -3.95 -5.20
C ASN A 537 8.16 -4.24 -4.75
N PRO A 538 7.93 -4.89 -3.61
CA PRO A 538 6.67 -5.51 -3.21
C PRO A 538 5.58 -4.53 -2.74
N PHE A 539 5.54 -3.29 -3.25
CA PHE A 539 4.47 -2.34 -2.94
C PHE A 539 3.27 -2.41 -3.89
N VAL A 540 3.24 -3.38 -4.82
CA VAL A 540 2.11 -3.61 -5.71
C VAL A 540 1.34 -4.81 -5.18
N SER A 541 0.18 -4.55 -4.61
CA SER A 541 -0.80 -5.57 -4.20
C SER A 541 -1.63 -6.03 -5.37
#